data_e7fb771a4c92d947654b06aa51908f1e
#
_entry.id   e7fb771a4c92d947654b06aa51908f1e
#
_cell.length_a   1.000
_cell.length_b   1.000
_cell.length_c   1.000
_cell.angle_alpha   90.00
_cell.angle_beta   90.00
_cell.angle_gamma   90.00
#
_symmetry.space_group_name_H-M   'P 1'
#
loop_
_entity.id
_entity.type
_entity.pdbx_description
1 polymer ?
#
loop_
_entity_poly.entity_id
_entity_poly.type
_entity_poly.pdbx_seq_one_letter_code
_entity_poly.pdbx_strand_id
1 'polypeptide(L)'
;MTRKEATDAILKAKREKRLTWEAIASAVGGHKVWVTSVLLGQNSMSPDQAAKAASVLGLTDEVASTLTEYPMKGSLDQSVPVDPLIYRFHEITQVYGTSLKEIIHEMFGDGIMSAIDFELDIQKKPDPKGDRVVVTFNGKFLPYKKW
;
A
#
# COMPACT_ATOMS: atom_id res chain seq x y z
N MET A 1 -4.35 -21.10 -8.21
CA MET A 1 -3.47 -19.96 -8.62
C MET A 1 -2.75 -19.44 -7.41
N THR A 2 -1.47 -19.17 -7.51
CA THR A 2 -0.71 -18.50 -6.42
C THR A 2 -0.98 -17.00 -6.41
N ARG A 3 -0.69 -16.36 -5.27
CA ARG A 3 -0.83 -14.91 -5.14
C ARG A 3 0.06 -14.14 -6.14
N LYS A 4 1.25 -14.66 -6.40
CA LYS A 4 2.17 -14.08 -7.39
C LYS A 4 1.60 -14.17 -8.81
N GLU A 5 1.09 -15.32 -9.21
CA GLU A 5 0.45 -15.49 -10.52
C GLU A 5 -0.75 -14.56 -10.70
N ALA A 6 -1.58 -14.39 -9.66
CA ALA A 6 -2.69 -13.43 -9.68
C ALA A 6 -2.19 -11.99 -9.86
N THR A 7 -1.15 -11.58 -9.14
CA THR A 7 -0.54 -10.25 -9.27
C THR A 7 0.01 -10.03 -10.68
N ASP A 8 0.70 -11.00 -11.24
CA ASP A 8 1.26 -10.91 -12.60
C ASP A 8 0.14 -10.75 -13.66
N ALA A 9 -0.96 -11.51 -13.52
CA ALA A 9 -2.14 -11.40 -14.38
C ALA A 9 -2.81 -10.01 -14.27
N ILE A 10 -2.94 -9.49 -13.06
CA ILE A 10 -3.50 -8.15 -12.78
C ILE A 10 -2.67 -7.06 -13.43
N LEU A 11 -1.35 -7.09 -13.27
CA LEU A 11 -0.44 -6.11 -13.85
C LEU A 11 -0.48 -6.15 -15.38
N LYS A 12 -0.57 -7.34 -15.98
CA LYS A 12 -0.73 -7.51 -17.42
C LYS A 12 -2.04 -6.90 -17.90
N ALA A 13 -3.17 -7.28 -17.30
CA ALA A 13 -4.50 -6.78 -17.66
C ALA A 13 -4.61 -5.25 -17.51
N LYS A 14 -4.05 -4.69 -16.44
CA LYS A 14 -4.01 -3.24 -16.23
C LYS A 14 -3.27 -2.51 -17.38
N ARG A 15 -2.11 -3.04 -17.82
CA ARG A 15 -1.35 -2.46 -18.95
C ARG A 15 -2.12 -2.55 -20.27
N GLU A 16 -2.65 -3.73 -20.58
CA GLU A 16 -3.39 -3.96 -21.83
C GLU A 16 -4.64 -3.08 -21.95
N LYS A 17 -5.35 -2.90 -20.85
CA LYS A 17 -6.54 -2.04 -20.79
C LYS A 17 -6.22 -0.56 -20.53
N ARG A 18 -4.97 -0.19 -20.33
CA ARG A 18 -4.51 1.18 -20.02
C ARG A 18 -5.24 1.80 -18.81
N LEU A 19 -5.58 0.98 -17.81
CA LEU A 19 -6.25 1.43 -16.60
C LEU A 19 -5.27 2.11 -15.64
N THR A 20 -5.76 3.13 -14.92
CA THR A 20 -5.04 3.73 -13.79
C THR A 20 -5.43 3.03 -12.49
N TRP A 21 -4.57 3.09 -11.47
CA TRP A 21 -4.91 2.58 -10.13
C TRP A 21 -6.12 3.29 -9.53
N GLU A 22 -6.25 4.59 -9.79
CA GLU A 22 -7.41 5.39 -9.37
C GLU A 22 -8.71 4.87 -9.98
N ALA A 23 -8.73 4.59 -11.29
CA ALA A 23 -9.91 4.06 -11.97
C ALA A 23 -10.31 2.68 -11.43
N ILE A 24 -9.32 1.80 -11.18
CA ILE A 24 -9.58 0.49 -10.59
C ILE A 24 -10.13 0.64 -9.16
N ALA A 25 -9.51 1.48 -8.34
CA ALA A 25 -9.93 1.71 -6.96
C ALA A 25 -11.36 2.28 -6.88
N SER A 26 -11.71 3.20 -7.76
CA SER A 26 -13.06 3.76 -7.87
C SER A 26 -14.10 2.69 -8.23
N ALA A 27 -13.77 1.78 -9.15
CA ALA A 27 -14.66 0.68 -9.54
C ALA A 27 -14.83 -0.35 -8.43
N VAL A 28 -13.79 -0.63 -7.67
CA VAL A 28 -13.80 -1.57 -6.54
C VAL A 28 -14.51 -1.01 -5.31
N GLY A 29 -14.42 0.32 -5.12
CA GLY A 29 -14.98 0.99 -3.93
C GLY A 29 -14.03 0.93 -2.75
N GLY A 30 -12.86 1.60 -2.85
CA GLY A 30 -11.88 1.71 -1.77
C GLY A 30 -10.82 2.74 -2.07
N HIS A 31 -10.01 3.08 -1.06
CA HIS A 31 -8.91 4.03 -1.24
C HIS A 31 -7.85 3.47 -2.20
N LYS A 32 -7.36 4.29 -3.12
CA LYS A 32 -6.44 3.86 -4.18
C LYS A 32 -5.20 3.13 -3.67
N VAL A 33 -4.58 3.61 -2.59
CA VAL A 33 -3.37 2.97 -2.04
C VAL A 33 -3.70 1.60 -1.47
N TRP A 34 -4.81 1.47 -0.72
CA TRP A 34 -5.24 0.19 -0.15
C TRP A 34 -5.60 -0.82 -1.25
N VAL A 35 -6.44 -0.44 -2.22
CA VAL A 35 -6.80 -1.32 -3.35
C VAL A 35 -5.56 -1.76 -4.11
N THR A 36 -4.65 -0.83 -4.41
CA THR A 36 -3.40 -1.16 -5.09
C THR A 36 -2.56 -2.15 -4.28
N SER A 37 -2.48 -1.99 -2.95
CA SER A 37 -1.74 -2.92 -2.10
C SER A 37 -2.32 -4.34 -2.08
N VAL A 38 -3.64 -4.47 -2.19
CA VAL A 38 -4.30 -5.78 -2.38
C VAL A 38 -3.91 -6.39 -3.72
N LEU A 39 -4.02 -5.63 -4.80
CA LEU A 39 -3.72 -6.10 -6.16
C LEU A 39 -2.24 -6.44 -6.35
N LEU A 40 -1.36 -5.82 -5.58
CA LEU A 40 0.08 -6.14 -5.52
C LEU A 40 0.43 -7.22 -4.48
N GLY A 41 -0.57 -7.90 -3.89
CA GLY A 41 -0.35 -9.08 -3.06
C GLY A 41 -0.06 -8.83 -1.59
N GLN A 42 -0.22 -7.59 -1.09
CA GLN A 42 0.12 -7.24 0.30
C GLN A 42 -1.08 -7.18 1.26
N ASN A 43 -2.29 -7.19 0.75
CA ASN A 43 -3.53 -7.19 1.54
C ASN A 43 -4.57 -8.12 0.91
N SER A 44 -5.71 -8.27 1.57
CA SER A 44 -6.89 -8.99 1.06
C SER A 44 -8.09 -8.06 1.02
N MET A 45 -9.11 -8.43 0.26
CA MET A 45 -10.36 -7.68 0.16
C MET A 45 -11.57 -8.59 0.29
N SER A 46 -12.76 -8.01 0.46
CA SER A 46 -14.00 -8.78 0.52
C SER A 46 -14.30 -9.49 -0.81
N PRO A 47 -15.10 -10.56 -0.80
CA PRO A 47 -15.51 -11.24 -2.04
C PRO A 47 -16.18 -10.32 -3.06
N ASP A 48 -17.01 -9.38 -2.61
CA ASP A 48 -17.66 -8.40 -3.48
C ASP A 48 -16.64 -7.48 -4.17
N GLN A 49 -15.67 -6.96 -3.42
CA GLN A 49 -14.60 -6.13 -3.96
C GLN A 49 -13.68 -6.92 -4.92
N ALA A 50 -13.39 -8.17 -4.59
CA ALA A 50 -12.59 -9.05 -5.44
C ALA A 50 -13.27 -9.33 -6.79
N ALA A 51 -14.57 -9.59 -6.76
CA ALA A 51 -15.37 -9.75 -7.98
C ALA A 51 -15.38 -8.48 -8.85
N LYS A 52 -15.55 -7.30 -8.24
CA LYS A 52 -15.45 -6.02 -8.95
C LYS A 52 -14.07 -5.79 -9.55
N ALA A 53 -13.01 -6.10 -8.83
CA ALA A 53 -11.63 -6.00 -9.33
C ALA A 53 -11.40 -6.92 -10.53
N ALA A 54 -11.81 -8.18 -10.44
CA ALA A 54 -11.71 -9.13 -11.55
C ALA A 54 -12.52 -8.67 -12.76
N SER A 55 -13.75 -8.20 -12.56
CA SER A 55 -14.62 -7.69 -13.62
C SER A 55 -14.00 -6.51 -14.37
N VAL A 56 -13.54 -5.47 -13.68
CA VAL A 56 -12.96 -4.28 -14.33
C VAL A 56 -11.65 -4.62 -15.07
N LEU A 57 -10.88 -5.56 -14.55
CA LEU A 57 -9.66 -6.05 -15.18
C LEU A 57 -9.92 -7.11 -16.27
N GLY A 58 -11.13 -7.69 -16.33
CA GLY A 58 -11.49 -8.77 -17.27
C GLY A 58 -10.75 -10.07 -16.93
N LEU A 59 -10.60 -10.37 -15.67
CA LEU A 59 -9.94 -11.55 -15.14
C LEU A 59 -10.95 -12.58 -14.61
N THR A 60 -10.48 -13.79 -14.33
CA THR A 60 -11.30 -14.93 -13.92
C THR A 60 -11.68 -14.88 -12.45
N ASP A 61 -12.70 -15.67 -12.07
CA ASP A 61 -13.11 -15.88 -10.68
C ASP A 61 -11.99 -16.49 -9.82
N GLU A 62 -11.05 -17.20 -10.43
CA GLU A 62 -9.87 -17.74 -9.72
C GLU A 62 -8.97 -16.61 -9.19
N VAL A 63 -8.78 -15.54 -9.99
CA VAL A 63 -8.08 -14.33 -9.53
C VAL A 63 -8.86 -13.66 -8.41
N ALA A 64 -10.18 -13.51 -8.58
CA ALA A 64 -11.03 -12.94 -7.53
C ALA A 64 -10.92 -13.72 -6.21
N SER A 65 -11.00 -15.04 -6.26
CA SER A 65 -10.85 -15.90 -5.09
C SER A 65 -9.49 -15.68 -4.40
N THR A 66 -8.41 -15.63 -5.18
CA THR A 66 -7.07 -15.39 -4.65
C THR A 66 -6.95 -14.04 -3.93
N LEU A 67 -7.68 -13.00 -4.37
CA LEU A 67 -7.68 -11.68 -3.73
C LEU A 67 -8.34 -11.66 -2.35
N THR A 68 -9.14 -12.67 -2.02
CA THR A 68 -9.79 -12.79 -0.69
C THR A 68 -8.92 -13.51 0.34
N GLU A 69 -7.91 -14.24 -0.09
CA GLU A 69 -7.00 -14.97 0.79
C GLU A 69 -6.09 -14.02 1.58
N TYR A 70 -5.67 -14.42 2.79
CA TYR A 70 -4.72 -13.65 3.60
C TYR A 70 -3.30 -13.85 3.07
N PRO A 71 -2.62 -12.81 2.56
CA PRO A 71 -1.29 -12.95 2.01
C PRO A 71 -0.22 -13.00 3.09
N MET A 72 0.96 -13.52 2.74
CA MET A 72 2.18 -13.30 3.50
C MET A 72 2.66 -11.86 3.25
N LYS A 73 2.39 -10.95 4.21
CA LYS A 73 2.73 -9.53 4.10
C LYS A 73 4.24 -9.31 4.18
N GLY A 74 4.76 -8.39 3.35
CA GLY A 74 6.17 -8.06 3.32
C GLY A 74 7.07 -9.20 2.81
N SER A 75 6.49 -10.22 2.16
CA SER A 75 7.22 -11.32 1.54
C SER A 75 7.93 -10.84 0.28
N LEU A 76 9.07 -10.20 0.46
CA LEU A 76 9.95 -9.70 -0.59
C LEU A 76 11.28 -10.44 -0.51
N ASP A 77 11.93 -10.66 -1.66
CA ASP A 77 13.20 -11.40 -1.74
C ASP A 77 14.37 -10.68 -1.06
N GLN A 78 14.21 -9.38 -0.80
CA GLN A 78 15.26 -8.53 -0.22
C GLN A 78 14.69 -7.66 0.91
N SER A 79 15.40 -7.61 2.05
CA SER A 79 15.06 -6.75 3.19
C SER A 79 15.39 -5.28 2.95
N VAL A 80 16.40 -4.98 2.13
CA VAL A 80 16.75 -3.62 1.70
C VAL A 80 16.30 -3.45 0.25
N PRO A 81 15.43 -2.47 -0.05
CA PRO A 81 14.97 -2.23 -1.41
C PRO A 81 16.11 -1.79 -2.33
N VAL A 82 16.14 -2.31 -3.57
CA VAL A 82 17.12 -1.87 -4.60
C VAL A 82 16.50 -0.95 -5.65
N ASP A 83 15.17 -0.95 -5.80
CA ASP A 83 14.49 0.01 -6.65
C ASP A 83 14.74 1.44 -6.13
N PRO A 84 15.21 2.39 -6.98
CA PRO A 84 15.59 3.73 -6.52
C PRO A 84 14.45 4.51 -5.86
N LEU A 85 13.21 4.34 -6.30
CA LEU A 85 12.06 5.03 -5.72
C LEU A 85 11.71 4.42 -4.35
N ILE A 86 11.64 3.11 -4.24
CA ILE A 86 11.33 2.42 -2.97
C ILE A 86 12.48 2.66 -1.98
N TYR A 87 13.72 2.63 -2.44
CA TYR A 87 14.89 2.92 -1.61
C TYR A 87 14.87 4.33 -1.01
N ARG A 88 14.27 5.34 -1.68
CA ARG A 88 14.11 6.68 -1.09
C ARG A 88 13.33 6.66 0.20
N PHE A 89 12.25 5.86 0.31
CA PHE A 89 11.50 5.72 1.56
C PHE A 89 12.33 5.03 2.66
N HIS A 90 13.09 4.00 2.30
CA HIS A 90 14.01 3.35 3.22
C HIS A 90 15.09 4.33 3.71
N GLU A 91 15.72 5.08 2.83
CA GLU A 91 16.72 6.10 3.14
C GLU A 91 16.16 7.22 4.04
N ILE A 92 14.94 7.69 3.75
CA ILE A 92 14.25 8.69 4.59
C ILE A 92 14.12 8.16 6.02
N THR A 93 13.71 6.90 6.19
CA THR A 93 13.61 6.28 7.51
C THR A 93 14.97 6.13 8.18
N GLN A 94 16.03 5.75 7.45
CA GLN A 94 17.38 5.67 8.00
C GLN A 94 17.89 7.04 8.47
N VAL A 95 17.69 8.08 7.68
CA VAL A 95 18.19 9.43 7.99
C VAL A 95 17.36 10.13 9.06
N TYR A 96 16.03 10.05 8.98
CA TYR A 96 15.12 10.82 9.83
C TYR A 96 14.42 9.99 10.91
N GLY A 97 14.65 8.68 10.98
CA GLY A 97 13.96 7.79 11.91
C GLY A 97 14.14 8.17 13.37
N THR A 98 15.35 8.52 13.78
CA THR A 98 15.64 8.97 15.15
C THR A 98 14.95 10.30 15.46
N SER A 99 14.93 11.24 14.51
CA SER A 99 14.24 12.52 14.66
C SER A 99 12.73 12.35 14.76
N LEU A 100 12.15 11.48 13.93
CA LEU A 100 10.73 11.12 13.99
C LEU A 100 10.37 10.54 15.36
N LYS A 101 11.18 9.62 15.86
CA LYS A 101 11.01 9.00 17.19
C LYS A 101 11.03 10.05 18.30
N GLU A 102 12.04 10.89 18.35
CA GLU A 102 12.20 11.92 19.40
C GLU A 102 11.01 12.88 19.41
N ILE A 103 10.59 13.39 18.25
CA ILE A 103 9.48 14.34 18.15
C ILE A 103 8.15 13.68 18.52
N ILE A 104 7.90 12.44 18.06
CA ILE A 104 6.69 11.70 18.42
C ILE A 104 6.64 11.43 19.93
N HIS A 105 7.75 11.02 20.53
CA HIS A 105 7.81 10.78 21.97
C HIS A 105 7.64 12.06 22.80
N GLU A 106 8.13 13.20 22.30
CA GLU A 106 7.89 14.51 22.94
C GLU A 106 6.40 14.87 22.91
N MET A 107 5.72 14.62 21.80
CA MET A 107 4.30 14.96 21.62
C MET A 107 3.34 14.00 22.34
N PHE A 108 3.63 12.70 22.33
CA PHE A 108 2.69 11.64 22.73
C PHE A 108 3.16 10.80 23.93
N GLY A 109 4.43 10.83 24.27
CA GLY A 109 5.04 9.91 25.24
C GLY A 109 5.57 8.63 24.58
N ASP A 110 5.92 7.63 25.41
CA ASP A 110 6.53 6.37 24.96
C ASP A 110 5.50 5.45 24.30
N GLY A 111 5.73 5.11 23.06
CA GLY A 111 4.82 4.27 22.26
C GLY A 111 5.24 4.21 20.80
N ILE A 112 4.30 3.79 19.96
CA ILE A 112 4.49 3.66 18.50
C ILE A 112 3.31 4.26 17.72
N MET A 113 3.55 4.57 16.45
CA MET A 113 2.49 4.77 15.47
C MET A 113 2.06 3.42 14.91
N SER A 114 0.77 3.07 14.99
CA SER A 114 0.23 1.85 14.40
C SER A 114 0.40 1.85 12.89
N ALA A 115 0.78 0.69 12.34
CA ALA A 115 0.71 0.39 10.91
C ALA A 115 -0.49 -0.51 10.56
N ILE A 116 -1.37 -0.78 11.53
CA ILE A 116 -2.60 -1.58 11.38
C ILE A 116 -3.82 -0.64 11.39
N ASP A 117 -3.97 0.17 12.44
CA ASP A 117 -4.89 1.30 12.48
C ASP A 117 -4.19 2.48 11.80
N PHE A 118 -4.21 2.48 10.46
CA PHE A 118 -3.30 3.24 9.63
C PHE A 118 -3.90 3.53 8.25
N GLU A 119 -3.67 4.74 7.77
CA GLU A 119 -4.03 5.17 6.42
C GLU A 119 -2.80 5.76 5.72
N LEU A 120 -2.67 5.48 4.44
CA LEU A 120 -1.61 6.00 3.58
C LEU A 120 -2.23 6.70 2.37
N ASP A 121 -1.86 7.94 2.14
CA ASP A 121 -2.26 8.71 0.97
C ASP A 121 -1.06 9.22 0.16
N ILE A 122 -1.24 9.31 -1.15
CA ILE A 122 -0.25 9.81 -2.10
C ILE A 122 -0.91 10.84 -3.01
N GLN A 123 -0.36 12.05 -3.01
CA GLN A 123 -0.84 13.15 -3.82
C GLN A 123 0.28 13.78 -4.66
N LYS A 124 -0.10 14.29 -5.81
CA LYS A 124 0.72 15.20 -6.61
C LYS A 124 0.41 16.64 -6.20
N LYS A 125 1.45 17.38 -5.80
CA LYS A 125 1.34 18.82 -5.54
C LYS A 125 2.06 19.58 -6.65
N PRO A 126 1.36 20.36 -7.48
CA PRO A 126 1.99 21.20 -8.50
C PRO A 126 2.94 22.22 -7.88
N ASP A 127 4.10 22.38 -8.49
CA ASP A 127 5.09 23.39 -8.10
C ASP A 127 5.77 23.93 -9.37
N PRO A 128 5.95 25.25 -9.52
CA PRO A 128 6.61 25.84 -10.72
C PRO A 128 8.03 25.36 -10.98
N LYS A 129 8.71 24.87 -9.94
CA LYS A 129 10.08 24.32 -10.04
C LYS A 129 10.13 22.81 -10.26
N GLY A 130 8.97 22.18 -10.45
CA GLY A 130 8.81 20.74 -10.61
C GLY A 130 7.84 20.15 -9.59
N ASP A 131 6.88 19.38 -10.06
CA ASP A 131 5.81 18.79 -9.22
C ASP A 131 6.38 17.97 -8.07
N ARG A 132 5.70 18.03 -6.94
CA ARG A 132 6.09 17.34 -5.70
C ARG A 132 5.20 16.13 -5.44
N VAL A 133 5.82 15.06 -4.93
CA VAL A 133 5.09 13.92 -4.35
C VAL A 133 4.84 14.22 -2.88
N VAL A 134 3.59 14.14 -2.44
CA VAL A 134 3.20 14.24 -1.02
C VAL A 134 2.71 12.87 -0.57
N VAL A 135 3.36 12.33 0.46
CA VAL A 135 3.00 11.05 1.09
C VAL A 135 2.60 11.35 2.53
N THR A 136 1.41 10.91 2.91
CA THR A 136 0.87 11.10 4.26
C THR A 136 0.70 9.76 4.95
N PHE A 137 1.34 9.59 6.10
CA PHE A 137 1.12 8.49 7.04
C PHE A 137 0.22 8.98 8.17
N ASN A 138 -0.92 8.34 8.35
CA ASN A 138 -1.87 8.64 9.43
C ASN A 138 -2.12 7.35 10.20
N GLY A 139 -1.46 7.21 11.35
CA GLY A 139 -1.54 6.04 12.20
C GLY A 139 -1.90 6.39 13.64
N LYS A 140 -2.74 5.56 14.26
CA LYS A 140 -3.12 5.70 15.66
C LYS A 140 -1.89 5.56 16.56
N PHE A 141 -1.72 6.46 17.52
CA PHE A 141 -0.68 6.31 18.54
C PHE A 141 -1.05 5.20 19.54
N LEU A 142 -0.11 4.29 19.79
CA LEU A 142 -0.26 3.18 20.73
C LEU A 142 0.79 3.33 21.83
N PRO A 143 0.41 3.76 23.06
CA PRO A 143 1.34 3.86 24.16
C PRO A 143 1.79 2.48 24.65
N TYR A 144 3.05 2.34 25.05
CA TYR A 144 3.52 1.13 25.72
C TYR A 144 2.87 0.98 27.11
N LYS A 145 2.39 -0.22 27.39
CA LYS A 145 1.82 -0.54 28.71
C LYS A 145 2.93 -0.71 29.73
N LYS A 146 2.77 -0.08 30.89
CA LYS A 146 3.56 -0.36 32.09
C LYS A 146 2.87 -1.44 32.92
N TRP A 147 3.57 -2.49 33.29
CA TRP A 147 3.06 -3.64 34.03
C TRP A 147 4.01 -4.07 35.10
#